data_9c1f6f8f7494a483c0f47c95e692bbd1
#
_entry.id   9c1f6f8f7494a483c0f47c95e692bbd1
#
_cell.length_a   1.000
_cell.length_b   1.000
_cell.length_c   1.000
_cell.angle_alpha   90.00
_cell.angle_beta   90.00
_cell.angle_gamma   90.00
#
_symmetry.space_group_name_H-M   'P 1'
#
loop_
_entity.id
_entity.type
_entity.pdbx_description
1 polymer ?
#
loop_
_entity_poly.entity_id
_entity_poly.type
_entity_poly.pdbx_seq_one_letter_code
_entity_poly.pdbx_strand_id
1 'polypeptide(L)'
;MTPQWFKAFRLQRQHSQERQRITRYFACTWQSEWGPQRSRVSSLSPTGCYIEDRFTVPPSGEVVPELTVSLPNGQICVQGTVMDAMPGIGFAVRFTQVDADTKARLSAAVQELRQGHAEF
;
A
#
# COMPACT_ATOMS: atom_id res chain seq x y z
N MET A 1 8.57 5.61 17.42
CA MET A 1 9.02 6.56 16.39
C MET A 1 8.48 6.15 15.03
N THR A 2 7.90 7.08 14.32
CA THR A 2 7.33 6.80 13.00
C THR A 2 8.45 6.71 11.95
N PRO A 3 8.49 5.65 11.15
CA PRO A 3 9.51 5.55 10.10
C PRO A 3 9.37 6.66 9.08
N GLN A 4 10.49 7.04 8.50
CA GLN A 4 10.53 8.12 7.53
C GLN A 4 9.67 7.83 6.28
N TRP A 5 9.66 6.59 5.81
CA TRP A 5 8.85 6.22 4.67
C TRP A 5 7.36 6.44 4.94
N PHE A 6 6.93 6.26 6.17
CA PHE A 6 5.53 6.48 6.55
C PHE A 6 5.15 7.95 6.43
N LYS A 7 6.07 8.84 6.81
CA LYS A 7 5.84 10.28 6.64
C LYS A 7 5.69 10.64 5.17
N ALA A 8 6.48 10.01 4.32
CA ALA A 8 6.38 10.23 2.88
C ALA A 8 5.02 9.79 2.34
N PHE A 9 4.49 8.67 2.80
CA PHE A 9 3.17 8.22 2.41
C PHE A 9 2.09 9.21 2.80
N ARG A 10 2.16 9.72 4.00
CA ARG A 10 1.19 10.71 4.47
C ARG A 10 1.21 11.95 3.63
N LEU A 11 2.39 12.44 3.32
CA LEU A 11 2.54 13.63 2.50
C LEU A 11 1.99 13.42 1.09
N GLN A 12 2.32 12.28 0.48
CA GLN A 12 1.78 11.95 -0.83
C GLN A 12 0.26 11.89 -0.83
N ARG A 13 -0.28 11.28 0.18
CA ARG A 13 -1.72 11.14 0.30
C ARG A 13 -2.40 12.49 0.44
N GLN A 14 -1.85 13.37 1.26
CA GLN A 14 -2.38 14.73 1.42
C GLN A 14 -2.31 15.50 0.12
N HIS A 15 -1.20 15.42 -0.57
CA HIS A 15 -1.06 16.08 -1.87
C HIS A 15 -2.07 15.57 -2.87
N SER A 16 -2.30 14.28 -2.91
CA SER A 16 -3.28 13.69 -3.81
C SER A 16 -4.68 14.20 -3.52
N GLN A 17 -5.02 14.31 -2.24
CA GLN A 17 -6.32 14.83 -1.82
C GLN A 17 -6.47 16.30 -2.18
N GLU A 18 -5.45 17.09 -1.95
CA GLU A 18 -5.49 18.52 -2.25
C GLU A 18 -5.66 18.79 -3.73
N ARG A 19 -4.99 18.01 -4.55
CA ARG A 19 -5.08 18.17 -6.00
C ARG A 19 -6.35 17.62 -6.55
N GLN A 20 -6.97 16.71 -5.83
CA GLN A 20 -8.24 16.08 -6.19
C GLN A 20 -8.29 15.54 -7.59
N ARG A 21 -7.17 15.15 -8.10
CA ARG A 21 -7.16 14.77 -9.47
C ARG A 21 -7.41 13.33 -9.64
N ILE A 22 -6.44 12.58 -9.28
CA ILE A 22 -6.45 11.19 -9.59
C ILE A 22 -6.02 10.47 -8.37
N THR A 23 -6.95 9.81 -7.75
CA THR A 23 -6.62 8.84 -6.73
C THR A 23 -6.73 7.50 -7.39
N ARG A 24 -5.61 6.84 -7.57
CA ARG A 24 -5.62 5.50 -8.10
C ARG A 24 -5.60 4.53 -6.94
N TYR A 25 -6.58 3.66 -6.96
CA TYR A 25 -6.68 2.61 -5.98
C TYR A 25 -6.36 1.29 -6.66
N PHE A 26 -5.70 0.42 -5.93
CA PHE A 26 -5.42 -0.93 -6.39
C PHE A 26 -6.14 -1.90 -5.47
N ALA A 27 -6.85 -2.85 -6.06
CA ALA A 27 -7.47 -3.90 -5.27
C ALA A 27 -6.38 -4.74 -4.60
N CYS A 28 -6.61 -5.10 -3.36
CA CYS A 28 -5.71 -5.99 -2.65
C CYS A 28 -6.48 -6.98 -1.80
N THR A 29 -5.82 -8.09 -1.53
CA THR A 29 -6.33 -9.12 -0.61
C THR A 29 -5.22 -9.43 0.37
N TRP A 30 -5.55 -9.49 1.64
CA TRP A 30 -4.58 -9.81 2.67
C TRP A 30 -5.19 -10.76 3.68
N GLN A 31 -4.35 -11.55 4.32
CA GLN A 31 -4.78 -12.53 5.30
C GLN A 31 -4.86 -11.91 6.67
N SER A 32 -6.04 -11.98 7.28
CA SER A 32 -6.25 -11.60 8.67
C SER A 32 -6.52 -12.85 9.50
N GLU A 33 -6.58 -12.70 10.80
CA GLU A 33 -6.96 -13.81 11.67
C GLU A 33 -8.40 -14.27 11.43
N TRP A 34 -9.20 -13.46 10.77
CA TRP A 34 -10.58 -13.79 10.42
C TRP A 34 -10.73 -14.35 9.02
N GLY A 35 -9.62 -14.54 8.31
CA GLY A 35 -9.60 -15.02 6.94
C GLY A 35 -9.20 -13.92 5.96
N PRO A 36 -9.37 -14.19 4.64
CA PRO A 36 -9.01 -13.21 3.62
C PRO A 36 -9.86 -11.96 3.70
N GLN A 37 -9.21 -10.81 3.58
CA GLN A 37 -9.86 -9.50 3.56
C GLN A 37 -9.59 -8.83 2.23
N ARG A 38 -10.63 -8.24 1.66
CA ARG A 38 -10.49 -7.44 0.44
C ARG A 38 -10.48 -5.98 0.82
N SER A 39 -9.47 -5.28 0.35
CA SER A 39 -9.28 -3.86 0.65
C SER A 39 -8.73 -3.17 -0.58
N ARG A 40 -8.31 -1.94 -0.42
CA ARG A 40 -7.69 -1.22 -1.52
C ARG A 40 -6.44 -0.49 -1.04
N VAL A 41 -5.47 -0.44 -1.92
CA VAL A 41 -4.23 0.30 -1.69
C VAL A 41 -4.42 1.70 -2.25
N SER A 42 -4.21 2.71 -1.41
CA SER A 42 -4.35 4.11 -1.82
C SER A 42 -3.01 4.79 -2.07
N SER A 43 -1.93 4.25 -1.55
CA SER A 43 -0.58 4.75 -1.77
C SER A 43 0.37 3.59 -1.90
N LEU A 44 1.29 3.69 -2.83
CA LEU A 44 2.22 2.60 -3.12
C LEU A 44 3.63 3.16 -3.35
N SER A 45 4.61 2.49 -2.76
CA SER A 45 6.03 2.74 -3.02
C SER A 45 6.75 1.40 -3.13
N PRO A 46 8.03 1.39 -3.55
CA PRO A 46 8.77 0.13 -3.60
C PRO A 46 8.97 -0.55 -2.24
N THR A 47 8.78 0.17 -1.15
CA THR A 47 9.04 -0.36 0.19
C THR A 47 7.80 -0.60 1.02
N GLY A 48 6.64 -0.17 0.57
CA GLY A 48 5.42 -0.35 1.34
C GLY A 48 4.19 0.25 0.67
N CYS A 49 3.08 0.17 1.38
CA CYS A 49 1.82 0.71 0.88
C CYS A 49 0.92 1.13 2.04
N TYR A 50 -0.12 1.88 1.69
CA TYR A 50 -1.19 2.20 2.63
C TYR A 50 -2.46 1.50 2.17
N ILE A 51 -3.07 0.76 3.07
CA ILE A 51 -4.29 0.01 2.80
C ILE A 51 -5.45 0.70 3.50
N GLU A 52 -6.51 1.00 2.74
CA GLU A 52 -7.73 1.57 3.30
C GLU A 52 -8.71 0.46 3.59
N ASP A 53 -9.13 0.37 4.83
CA ASP A 53 -10.13 -0.59 5.27
C ASP A 53 -10.85 -0.01 6.47
N ARG A 54 -12.16 0.12 6.38
CA ARG A 54 -12.96 0.69 7.45
C ARG A 54 -13.25 -0.28 8.57
N PHE A 55 -13.21 -1.56 8.27
CA PHE A 55 -13.76 -2.56 9.17
C PHE A 55 -12.70 -3.38 9.86
N THR A 56 -11.63 -3.71 9.15
CA THR A 56 -10.61 -4.59 9.66
C THR A 56 -9.25 -3.90 9.59
N VAL A 57 -8.75 -3.48 10.74
CA VAL A 57 -7.45 -2.83 10.84
C VAL A 57 -6.62 -3.60 11.85
N PRO A 58 -5.56 -4.29 11.41
CA PRO A 58 -4.71 -5.03 12.34
C PRO A 58 -3.86 -4.07 13.18
N PRO A 59 -3.45 -4.49 14.37
CA PRO A 59 -2.63 -3.63 15.21
C PRO A 59 -1.24 -3.43 14.63
N SER A 60 -0.64 -2.30 14.97
CA SER A 60 0.74 -2.00 14.58
C SER A 60 1.69 -3.09 15.09
N GLY A 61 2.63 -3.48 14.24
CA GLY A 61 3.58 -4.53 14.54
C GLY A 61 3.15 -5.91 14.06
N GLU A 62 1.90 -6.08 13.69
CA GLU A 62 1.43 -7.38 13.23
C GLU A 62 1.98 -7.68 11.84
N VAL A 63 2.28 -8.95 11.60
CA VAL A 63 2.78 -9.41 10.32
C VAL A 63 1.60 -9.71 9.40
N VAL A 64 1.67 -9.22 8.18
CA VAL A 64 0.74 -9.58 7.12
C VAL A 64 1.46 -10.56 6.21
N PRO A 65 1.19 -11.88 6.36
CA PRO A 65 2.00 -12.89 5.68
C PRO A 65 1.76 -12.95 4.18
N GLU A 66 0.58 -12.64 3.73
CA GLU A 66 0.24 -12.69 2.32
C GLU A 66 -0.58 -11.46 1.97
N LEU A 67 0.04 -10.54 1.25
CA LEU A 67 -0.62 -9.38 0.70
C LEU A 67 -0.51 -9.46 -0.81
N THR A 68 -1.63 -9.62 -1.48
CA THR A 68 -1.69 -9.65 -2.93
C THR A 68 -2.25 -8.33 -3.43
N VAL A 69 -1.51 -7.65 -4.29
CA VAL A 69 -1.92 -6.37 -4.85
C VAL A 69 -2.05 -6.51 -6.36
N SER A 70 -3.16 -6.04 -6.89
CA SER A 70 -3.41 -6.06 -8.34
C SER A 70 -2.89 -4.78 -8.95
N LEU A 71 -1.75 -4.86 -9.62
CA LEU A 71 -1.13 -3.73 -10.29
C LEU A 71 -1.45 -3.76 -11.78
N PRO A 72 -1.28 -2.63 -12.50
CA PRO A 72 -1.53 -2.62 -13.95
C PRO A 72 -0.68 -3.63 -14.72
N ASN A 73 0.53 -3.92 -14.23
CA ASN A 73 1.42 -4.87 -14.88
C ASN A 73 1.36 -6.27 -14.28
N GLY A 74 0.32 -6.57 -13.52
CA GLY A 74 0.10 -7.90 -12.97
C GLY A 74 0.04 -7.89 -11.45
N GLN A 75 -0.35 -9.03 -10.88
CA GLN A 75 -0.44 -9.16 -9.44
C GLN A 75 0.93 -9.38 -8.83
N ILE A 76 1.11 -8.84 -7.64
CA ILE A 76 2.27 -9.15 -6.81
C ILE A 76 1.79 -9.72 -5.48
N CYS A 77 2.62 -10.53 -4.87
CA CYS A 77 2.36 -11.07 -3.55
C CYS A 77 3.58 -10.77 -2.67
N VAL A 78 3.36 -10.13 -1.55
CA VAL A 78 4.43 -9.71 -0.65
C VAL A 78 4.06 -10.02 0.78
N GLN A 79 5.05 -10.00 1.65
CA GLN A 79 4.87 -10.05 3.09
C GLN A 79 5.23 -8.69 3.66
N GLY A 80 4.52 -8.30 4.70
CA GLY A 80 4.79 -7.01 5.31
C GLY A 80 4.48 -6.96 6.79
N THR A 81 4.79 -5.82 7.39
CA THR A 81 4.51 -5.55 8.80
C THR A 81 3.67 -4.28 8.88
N VAL A 82 2.63 -4.32 9.70
CA VAL A 82 1.80 -3.15 9.95
C VAL A 82 2.60 -2.13 10.74
N MET A 83 2.75 -0.94 10.20
CA MET A 83 3.56 0.10 10.82
C MET A 83 2.74 1.13 11.55
N ASP A 84 1.55 1.42 11.06
CA ASP A 84 0.67 2.36 11.73
C ASP A 84 -0.76 1.96 11.44
N ALA A 85 -1.54 1.84 12.47
CA ALA A 85 -2.92 1.41 12.35
C ALA A 85 -3.84 2.55 12.78
N MET A 86 -4.78 2.89 11.90
CA MET A 86 -5.78 3.92 12.17
C MET A 86 -7.16 3.28 12.05
N PRO A 87 -7.74 2.86 13.19
CA PRO A 87 -9.05 2.20 13.17
C PRO A 87 -10.09 3.04 12.44
N GLY A 88 -10.89 2.40 11.60
CA GLY A 88 -11.90 3.07 10.81
C GLY A 88 -11.38 3.73 9.55
N ILE A 89 -10.07 3.74 9.33
CA ILE A 89 -9.44 4.37 8.18
C ILE A 89 -8.59 3.38 7.40
N GLY A 90 -7.56 2.82 8.03
CA GLY A 90 -6.66 1.91 7.36
C GLY A 90 -5.34 1.73 8.11
N PHE A 91 -4.35 1.23 7.40
CA PHE A 91 -3.07 0.93 8.00
C PHE A 91 -1.95 0.95 6.95
N ALA A 92 -0.76 1.31 7.40
CA ALA A 92 0.44 1.28 6.56
C ALA A 92 1.14 -0.05 6.70
N VAL A 93 1.65 -0.58 5.60
CA VAL A 93 2.38 -1.85 5.57
C VAL A 93 3.75 -1.61 4.98
N ARG A 94 4.78 -2.03 5.70
CA ARG A 94 6.15 -2.04 5.19
C ARG A 94 6.44 -3.45 4.68
N PHE A 95 6.88 -3.55 3.43
CA PHE A 95 7.22 -4.84 2.84
C PHE A 95 8.50 -5.37 3.48
N THR A 96 8.48 -6.63 3.88
CA THR A 96 9.61 -7.25 4.58
C THR A 96 10.33 -8.29 3.75
N GLN A 97 9.63 -8.93 2.83
CA GLN A 97 10.24 -9.91 1.92
C GLN A 97 9.70 -9.67 0.53
N VAL A 98 10.58 -9.18 -0.34
CA VAL A 98 10.24 -8.88 -1.72
C VAL A 98 11.33 -9.47 -2.60
N ASP A 99 10.97 -10.41 -3.47
CA ASP A 99 11.93 -10.98 -4.40
C ASP A 99 12.26 -9.97 -5.51
N ALA A 100 13.29 -10.29 -6.28
CA ALA A 100 13.80 -9.36 -7.29
C ALA A 100 12.76 -9.04 -8.37
N ASP A 101 11.99 -10.03 -8.79
CA ASP A 101 10.95 -9.85 -9.81
C ASP A 101 9.84 -8.93 -9.30
N THR A 102 9.36 -9.18 -8.10
CA THR A 102 8.33 -8.37 -7.47
C THR A 102 8.82 -6.94 -7.27
N LYS A 103 10.08 -6.79 -6.85
CA LYS A 103 10.67 -5.47 -6.65
C LYS A 103 10.72 -4.69 -7.96
N ALA A 104 11.06 -5.36 -9.06
CA ALA A 104 11.09 -4.73 -10.37
C ALA A 104 9.68 -4.29 -10.81
N ARG A 105 8.69 -5.12 -10.56
CA ARG A 105 7.30 -4.79 -10.89
C ARG A 105 6.79 -3.63 -10.06
N LEU A 106 7.12 -3.60 -8.78
CA LEU A 106 6.75 -2.49 -7.90
C LEU A 106 7.36 -1.18 -8.39
N SER A 107 8.65 -1.21 -8.70
CA SER A 107 9.33 -0.02 -9.18
C SER A 107 8.73 0.49 -10.49
N ALA A 108 8.42 -0.41 -11.40
CA ALA A 108 7.79 -0.05 -12.67
C ALA A 108 6.40 0.54 -12.45
N ALA A 109 5.61 -0.05 -11.58
CA ALA A 109 4.26 0.45 -11.28
C ALA A 109 4.29 1.83 -10.65
N VAL A 110 5.18 2.04 -9.69
CA VAL A 110 5.33 3.34 -9.03
C VAL A 110 5.75 4.41 -10.03
N GLN A 111 6.67 4.07 -10.93
CA GLN A 111 7.14 5.00 -11.94
C GLN A 111 6.03 5.36 -12.92
N GLU A 112 5.25 4.37 -13.31
CA GLU A 112 4.09 4.57 -14.19
C GLU A 112 3.06 5.49 -13.55
N LEU A 113 2.82 5.32 -12.26
CA LEU A 113 1.92 6.19 -11.51
C LEU A 113 2.42 7.63 -11.49
N ARG A 114 3.72 7.83 -11.32
CA ARG A 114 4.31 9.16 -11.33
C ARG A 114 4.16 9.82 -12.70
N GLN A 115 4.38 9.06 -13.76
CA GLN A 115 4.22 9.57 -15.11
C GLN A 115 2.77 9.94 -15.40
N GLY A 116 1.84 9.10 -14.98
CA GLY A 116 0.43 9.39 -15.12
C GLY A 116 0.03 10.67 -14.41
N HIS A 117 0.60 10.93 -13.23
CA HIS A 117 0.36 12.18 -12.51
C HIS A 117 0.96 13.38 -13.22
N ALA A 118 2.10 13.20 -13.86
CA ALA A 118 2.77 14.29 -14.55
C ALA A 118 1.99 14.77 -15.79
N GLU A 119 1.20 13.91 -16.37
CA GLU A 119 0.39 14.25 -17.56
C GLU A 119 -0.86 15.04 -17.25
N PHE A 120 -1.21 15.10 -15.99
CA PHE A 120 -2.40 15.82 -15.54
C PHE A 120 -2.02 16.99 -14.64
#